data_15678a2d675fa8a3e53ae5eacc5ac059
#
_entry.id   15678a2d675fa8a3e53ae5eacc5ac059
#
_cell.length_a   1.000
_cell.length_b   1.000
_cell.length_c   1.000
_cell.angle_alpha   90.00
_cell.angle_beta   90.00
_cell.angle_gamma   90.00
#
_symmetry.space_group_name_H-M   'P 1'
#
loop_
_entity.id
_entity.type
_entity.pdbx_description
1 polymer ?
#
loop_
_entity_poly.entity_id
_entity_poly.type
_entity_poly.pdbx_seq_one_letter_code
_entity_poly.pdbx_strand_id
1 'polypeptide(L)'
;MATDRRVELSSVRNARSLGGLHAASGRTAHGVFCRSDVPLSLTEEDICVLRSYGITHVLDLRSEAEVQAHPSAAKACFEYLNVPLQGGDKIPQTREEVPASYLNMTMGTTQMARAMRFLADAPDGVLIHCTAGKDRTGVVCAILLMLAGVTDDAICEDYAQTEIYMEPVLVQLCAQNSALNFDALVARKENMQAFLDAFREKWGGAEEYLRYLGLHPGQVNRWKAKMTKQG
;
A
#
# COMPACT_ATOMS: atom_id res chain seq x y z
N MET A 1 14.60 17.84 -7.25
CA MET A 1 15.19 16.50 -7.19
C MET A 1 14.18 15.60 -6.51
N ALA A 2 13.78 14.49 -7.13
CA ALA A 2 12.96 13.51 -6.47
C ALA A 2 13.79 12.95 -5.29
N THR A 3 13.34 13.15 -4.07
CA THR A 3 13.97 12.51 -2.91
C THR A 3 13.81 11.01 -3.10
N ASP A 4 14.95 10.30 -3.07
CA ASP A 4 14.94 8.85 -3.15
C ASP A 4 14.14 8.33 -1.95
N ARG A 5 12.98 7.74 -2.23
CA ARG A 5 12.06 7.18 -1.23
C ARG A 5 12.24 5.68 -1.07
N ARG A 6 13.15 5.11 -1.84
CA ARG A 6 13.44 3.69 -1.78
C ARG A 6 13.99 3.30 -0.41
N VAL A 7 13.55 2.16 0.08
CA VAL A 7 14.09 1.50 1.27
C VAL A 7 14.85 0.26 0.77
N GLU A 8 16.17 0.32 0.83
CA GLU A 8 17.01 -0.78 0.37
C GLU A 8 16.98 -1.93 1.38
N LEU A 9 16.43 -3.07 0.97
CA LEU A 9 16.36 -4.30 1.75
C LEU A 9 16.86 -5.48 0.91
N SER A 10 17.45 -6.47 1.55
CA SER A 10 18.11 -7.59 0.87
C SER A 10 17.14 -8.47 0.09
N SER A 11 15.95 -8.74 0.66
CA SER A 11 14.98 -9.69 0.11
C SER A 11 13.66 -9.08 -0.35
N VAL A 12 13.49 -7.77 -0.16
CA VAL A 12 12.26 -7.03 -0.48
C VAL A 12 12.56 -6.07 -1.62
N ARG A 13 11.78 -6.12 -2.68
CA ARG A 13 12.07 -5.40 -3.93
C ARG A 13 11.32 -4.07 -4.04
N ASN A 14 10.08 -4.04 -3.59
CA ASN A 14 9.14 -2.95 -3.80
C ASN A 14 9.02 -2.02 -2.57
N ALA A 15 10.06 -2.04 -1.70
CA ALA A 15 10.05 -1.28 -0.45
C ALA A 15 10.35 0.21 -0.68
N ARG A 16 9.48 1.09 -0.18
CA ARG A 16 9.65 2.54 -0.20
C ARG A 16 8.81 3.27 0.82
N SER A 17 9.29 4.45 1.22
CA SER A 17 8.55 5.38 2.09
C SER A 17 7.45 6.10 1.31
N LEU A 18 6.30 6.36 1.96
CA LEU A 18 5.29 7.29 1.48
C LEU A 18 5.59 8.75 1.89
N GLY A 19 6.69 8.99 2.60
CA GLY A 19 7.16 10.34 2.94
C GLY A 19 7.79 11.07 1.76
N GLY A 20 7.88 12.42 1.88
CA GLY A 20 8.54 13.28 0.90
C GLY A 20 7.69 13.68 -0.31
N LEU A 21 6.48 13.17 -0.48
CA LEU A 21 5.56 13.56 -1.55
C LEU A 21 4.95 14.94 -1.27
N HIS A 22 4.75 15.75 -2.31
CA HIS A 22 4.04 17.01 -2.18
C HIS A 22 2.57 16.76 -1.81
N ALA A 23 2.11 17.45 -0.77
CA ALA A 23 0.75 17.39 -0.25
C ALA A 23 0.18 18.81 -0.09
N ALA A 24 -1.12 18.94 0.12
CA ALA A 24 -1.79 20.23 0.24
C ALA A 24 -1.20 21.14 1.35
N SER A 25 -0.63 20.56 2.42
CA SER A 25 -0.02 21.27 3.54
C SER A 25 1.49 21.05 3.66
N GLY A 26 2.20 20.95 2.54
CA GLY A 26 3.66 20.76 2.52
C GLY A 26 4.08 19.42 1.91
N ARG A 27 4.67 18.55 2.70
CA ARG A 27 5.09 17.20 2.27
C ARG A 27 4.58 16.12 3.22
N THR A 28 4.39 14.92 2.68
CA THR A 28 4.13 13.75 3.53
C THR A 28 5.35 13.45 4.42
N ALA A 29 5.08 13.10 5.67
CA ALA A 29 6.12 12.84 6.66
C ALA A 29 6.83 11.51 6.40
N HIS A 30 8.16 11.51 6.54
CA HIS A 30 8.93 10.28 6.62
C HIS A 30 8.66 9.55 7.95
N GLY A 31 8.95 8.25 7.99
CA GLY A 31 8.81 7.46 9.22
C GLY A 31 7.38 7.10 9.62
N VAL A 32 6.37 7.46 8.82
CA VAL A 32 4.96 7.16 9.14
C VAL A 32 4.47 5.93 8.39
N PHE A 33 4.64 5.89 7.08
CA PHE A 33 4.23 4.76 6.26
C PHE A 33 5.29 4.38 5.24
N CYS A 34 5.54 3.07 5.16
CA CYS A 34 6.26 2.43 4.07
C CYS A 34 5.36 1.39 3.41
N ARG A 35 5.62 1.11 2.16
CA ARG A 35 4.97 0.01 1.42
C ARG A 35 6.00 -0.93 0.86
N SER A 36 5.63 -2.23 0.67
CA SER A 36 6.51 -3.23 0.08
C SER A 36 5.74 -4.40 -0.53
N ASP A 37 6.45 -5.28 -1.24
CA ASP A 37 6.09 -6.68 -1.41
C ASP A 37 6.29 -7.44 -0.09
N VAL A 38 5.89 -8.72 -0.06
CA VAL A 38 5.98 -9.53 1.15
C VAL A 38 7.46 -9.76 1.56
N PRO A 39 7.85 -9.43 2.80
CA PRO A 39 9.16 -9.78 3.32
C PRO A 39 9.18 -11.26 3.72
N LEU A 40 9.57 -12.15 2.79
CA LEU A 40 9.67 -13.59 3.04
C LEU A 40 10.87 -13.95 3.92
N SER A 41 11.90 -13.13 3.89
CA SER A 41 13.04 -13.17 4.81
C SER A 41 13.45 -11.75 5.17
N LEU A 42 14.04 -11.56 6.34
CA LEU A 42 14.64 -10.31 6.80
C LEU A 42 15.93 -10.64 7.52
N THR A 43 17.02 -10.00 7.12
CA THR A 43 18.28 -10.02 7.87
C THR A 43 18.19 -9.08 9.06
N GLU A 44 19.15 -9.17 10.01
CA GLU A 44 19.24 -8.19 11.10
C GLU A 44 19.48 -6.78 10.57
N GLU A 45 20.21 -6.65 9.46
CA GLU A 45 20.44 -5.36 8.79
C GLU A 45 19.13 -4.82 8.21
N ASP A 46 18.33 -5.64 7.53
CA ASP A 46 17.00 -5.24 7.02
C ASP A 46 16.09 -4.73 8.15
N ILE A 47 16.10 -5.42 9.29
CA ILE A 47 15.33 -5.03 10.48
C ILE A 47 15.82 -3.67 11.02
N CYS A 48 17.15 -3.47 11.09
CA CYS A 48 17.73 -2.20 11.50
C CYS A 48 17.36 -1.08 10.53
N VAL A 49 17.41 -1.32 9.23
CA VAL A 49 16.97 -0.36 8.20
C VAL A 49 15.52 0.02 8.40
N LEU A 50 14.60 -0.96 8.49
CA LEU A 50 13.18 -0.67 8.72
C LEU A 50 12.95 0.14 10.00
N ARG A 51 13.62 -0.20 11.10
CA ARG A 51 13.54 0.55 12.36
C ARG A 51 14.10 1.97 12.22
N SER A 52 15.16 2.18 11.44
CA SER A 52 15.70 3.52 11.18
C SER A 52 14.71 4.40 10.39
N TYR A 53 13.83 3.79 9.58
CA TYR A 53 12.70 4.45 8.95
C TYR A 53 11.49 4.62 9.89
N GLY A 54 11.64 4.36 11.18
CA GLY A 54 10.59 4.48 12.19
C GLY A 54 9.56 3.35 12.18
N ILE A 55 9.77 2.27 11.43
CA ILE A 55 8.81 1.17 11.32
C ILE A 55 8.89 0.30 12.57
N THR A 56 7.75 0.16 13.24
CA THR A 56 7.53 -0.72 14.41
C THR A 56 6.35 -1.66 14.21
N HIS A 57 5.49 -1.36 13.24
CA HIS A 57 4.26 -2.10 12.96
C HIS A 57 4.23 -2.60 11.51
N VAL A 58 3.53 -3.70 11.26
CA VAL A 58 3.35 -4.29 9.93
C VAL A 58 1.89 -4.62 9.70
N LEU A 59 1.34 -4.17 8.59
CA LEU A 59 0.01 -4.51 8.10
C LEU A 59 0.13 -5.42 6.88
N ASP A 60 -0.22 -6.69 7.04
CA ASP A 60 -0.28 -7.67 5.95
C ASP A 60 -1.72 -7.78 5.42
N LEU A 61 -1.90 -7.45 4.15
CA LEU A 61 -3.20 -7.41 3.48
C LEU A 61 -3.56 -8.71 2.74
N ARG A 62 -2.74 -9.75 2.88
CA ARG A 62 -2.91 -11.03 2.19
C ARG A 62 -4.00 -11.89 2.83
N SER A 63 -4.55 -12.80 2.03
CA SER A 63 -5.45 -13.82 2.52
C SER A 63 -4.76 -14.76 3.53
N GLU A 64 -5.54 -15.40 4.38
CA GLU A 64 -4.99 -16.38 5.34
C GLU A 64 -4.25 -17.53 4.64
N ALA A 65 -4.75 -17.96 3.47
CA ALA A 65 -4.11 -19.01 2.68
C ALA A 65 -2.73 -18.58 2.15
N GLU A 66 -2.59 -17.31 1.66
CA GLU A 66 -1.30 -16.77 1.25
C GLU A 66 -0.32 -16.66 2.43
N VAL A 67 -0.81 -16.25 3.60
CA VAL A 67 0.01 -16.13 4.81
C VAL A 67 0.47 -17.50 5.31
N GLN A 68 -0.39 -18.52 5.23
CA GLN A 68 -0.04 -19.90 5.61
C GLN A 68 0.97 -20.52 4.64
N ALA A 69 0.79 -20.31 3.32
CA ALA A 69 1.70 -20.82 2.31
C ALA A 69 3.08 -20.14 2.34
N HIS A 70 3.10 -18.84 2.57
CA HIS A 70 4.32 -18.01 2.56
C HIS A 70 4.30 -17.01 3.73
N PRO A 71 4.67 -17.42 4.94
CA PRO A 71 4.66 -16.54 6.12
C PRO A 71 5.56 -15.31 5.92
N SER A 72 5.11 -14.15 6.42
CA SER A 72 5.95 -12.94 6.45
C SER A 72 6.95 -13.04 7.61
N ALA A 73 8.25 -12.88 7.30
CA ALA A 73 9.30 -12.83 8.32
C ALA A 73 9.14 -11.65 9.29
N ALA A 74 8.47 -10.58 8.85
CA ALA A 74 8.18 -9.42 9.67
C ALA A 74 7.34 -9.73 10.91
N LYS A 75 6.54 -10.82 10.88
CA LYS A 75 5.73 -11.26 12.04
C LYS A 75 6.56 -11.57 13.28
N ALA A 76 7.81 -11.97 13.12
CA ALA A 76 8.68 -12.29 14.25
C ALA A 76 9.39 -11.06 14.84
N CYS A 77 9.42 -9.92 14.10
CA CYS A 77 10.29 -8.79 14.40
C CYS A 77 9.55 -7.49 14.72
N PHE A 78 8.26 -7.40 14.36
CA PHE A 78 7.43 -6.19 14.44
C PHE A 78 6.05 -6.51 15.01
N GLU A 79 5.36 -5.50 15.49
CA GLU A 79 3.93 -5.63 15.81
C GLU A 79 3.14 -5.87 14.53
N TYR A 80 2.54 -7.04 14.42
CA TYR A 80 2.01 -7.54 13.16
C TYR A 80 0.51 -7.77 13.21
N LEU A 81 -0.19 -7.22 12.22
CA LEU A 81 -1.60 -7.48 11.99
C LEU A 81 -1.83 -7.99 10.56
N ASN A 82 -2.48 -9.13 10.43
CA ASN A 82 -3.04 -9.58 9.15
C ASN A 82 -4.49 -9.17 9.03
N VAL A 83 -4.80 -8.49 7.93
CA VAL A 83 -6.17 -8.11 7.54
C VAL A 83 -6.38 -8.51 6.09
N PRO A 84 -7.00 -9.66 5.82
CA PRO A 84 -7.27 -10.11 4.47
C PRO A 84 -8.21 -9.16 3.73
N LEU A 85 -7.69 -8.39 2.75
CA LEU A 85 -8.54 -7.60 1.88
C LEU A 85 -9.11 -8.48 0.77
N GLN A 86 -10.42 -8.59 0.74
CA GLN A 86 -11.15 -9.34 -0.29
C GLN A 86 -11.06 -8.64 -1.65
N GLY A 87 -11.13 -9.43 -2.72
CA GLY A 87 -11.08 -8.95 -4.11
C GLY A 87 -9.67 -8.84 -4.69
N GLY A 88 -8.61 -8.88 -3.85
CA GLY A 88 -7.23 -8.92 -4.30
C GLY A 88 -6.64 -10.32 -4.51
N ASP A 89 -7.41 -11.35 -4.27
CA ASP A 89 -7.07 -12.77 -4.44
C ASP A 89 -7.36 -13.28 -5.87
N LYS A 90 -8.20 -12.57 -6.62
CA LYS A 90 -8.44 -12.83 -8.04
C LYS A 90 -7.57 -11.91 -8.88
N ILE A 91 -6.68 -12.52 -9.66
CA ILE A 91 -5.83 -11.78 -10.61
C ILE A 91 -6.72 -11.32 -11.77
N PRO A 92 -6.80 -10.00 -12.07
CA PRO A 92 -7.49 -9.50 -13.25
C PRO A 92 -6.93 -10.16 -14.52
N GLN A 93 -7.81 -10.57 -15.42
CA GLN A 93 -7.41 -11.22 -16.67
C GLN A 93 -7.06 -10.20 -17.75
N THR A 94 -7.63 -9.01 -17.65
CA THR A 94 -7.37 -7.91 -18.57
C THR A 94 -7.00 -6.64 -17.81
N ARG A 95 -6.36 -5.71 -18.50
CA ARG A 95 -5.99 -4.41 -17.96
C ARG A 95 -7.21 -3.61 -17.51
N GLU A 96 -8.29 -3.69 -18.28
CA GLU A 96 -9.55 -2.95 -18.04
C GLU A 96 -10.26 -3.39 -16.76
N GLU A 97 -10.02 -4.63 -16.31
CA GLU A 97 -10.58 -5.15 -15.07
C GLU A 97 -9.88 -4.62 -13.82
N VAL A 98 -8.64 -4.12 -13.93
CA VAL A 98 -7.81 -3.71 -12.80
C VAL A 98 -8.46 -2.60 -11.97
N PRO A 99 -8.93 -1.47 -12.52
CA PRO A 99 -9.56 -0.41 -11.73
C PRO A 99 -10.84 -0.86 -11.02
N ALA A 100 -11.66 -1.67 -11.67
CA ALA A 100 -12.87 -2.23 -11.08
C ALA A 100 -12.55 -3.18 -9.92
N SER A 101 -11.50 -4.00 -10.03
CA SER A 101 -11.02 -4.86 -8.94
C SER A 101 -10.58 -4.03 -7.72
N TYR A 102 -9.92 -2.90 -7.94
CA TYR A 102 -9.49 -1.98 -6.87
C TYR A 102 -10.68 -1.33 -6.15
N LEU A 103 -11.68 -0.88 -6.92
CA LEU A 103 -12.91 -0.36 -6.32
C LEU A 103 -13.63 -1.43 -5.50
N ASN A 104 -13.68 -2.68 -5.99
CA ASN A 104 -14.28 -3.81 -5.27
C ASN A 104 -13.58 -4.08 -3.93
N MET A 105 -12.26 -3.90 -3.81
CA MET A 105 -11.55 -4.03 -2.53
C MET A 105 -12.08 -3.04 -1.49
N THR A 106 -12.54 -1.85 -1.90
CA THR A 106 -13.11 -0.84 -1.00
C THR A 106 -14.51 -1.19 -0.51
N MET A 107 -15.20 -2.14 -1.15
CA MET A 107 -16.52 -2.62 -0.72
C MET A 107 -16.45 -3.58 0.47
N GLY A 108 -15.31 -4.19 0.75
CA GLY A 108 -15.05 -5.03 1.91
C GLY A 108 -14.89 -4.21 3.20
N THR A 109 -15.96 -3.50 3.59
CA THR A 109 -15.92 -2.41 4.59
C THR A 109 -15.45 -2.85 5.97
N THR A 110 -15.78 -4.07 6.42
CA THR A 110 -15.32 -4.58 7.72
C THR A 110 -13.79 -4.72 7.78
N GLN A 111 -13.20 -5.34 6.76
CA GLN A 111 -11.76 -5.54 6.72
C GLN A 111 -11.03 -4.22 6.45
N MET A 112 -11.55 -3.41 5.54
CA MET A 112 -10.96 -2.09 5.29
C MET A 112 -11.02 -1.20 6.54
N ALA A 113 -12.14 -1.19 7.28
CA ALA A 113 -12.24 -0.46 8.54
C ALA A 113 -11.22 -0.95 9.58
N ARG A 114 -10.99 -2.27 9.67
CA ARG A 114 -9.98 -2.84 10.56
C ARG A 114 -8.56 -2.41 10.16
N ALA A 115 -8.24 -2.45 8.87
CA ALA A 115 -6.96 -1.99 8.34
C ALA A 115 -6.75 -0.49 8.62
N MET A 116 -7.74 0.34 8.31
CA MET A 116 -7.64 1.79 8.49
C MET A 116 -7.55 2.20 9.96
N ARG A 117 -8.25 1.52 10.88
CA ARG A 117 -8.10 1.76 12.32
C ARG A 117 -6.71 1.42 12.80
N PHE A 118 -6.16 0.26 12.41
CA PHE A 118 -4.79 -0.11 12.77
C PHE A 118 -3.78 0.95 12.31
N LEU A 119 -3.89 1.42 11.07
CA LEU A 119 -3.02 2.48 10.53
C LEU A 119 -3.19 3.82 11.27
N ALA A 120 -4.41 4.15 11.70
CA ALA A 120 -4.71 5.39 12.42
C ALA A 120 -4.22 5.35 13.89
N ASP A 121 -4.30 4.20 14.52
CA ASP A 121 -4.02 4.02 15.95
C ASP A 121 -2.55 3.63 16.21
N ALA A 122 -1.81 3.14 15.21
CA ALA A 122 -0.40 2.84 15.36
C ALA A 122 0.39 4.08 15.82
N PRO A 123 1.12 4.01 16.94
CA PRO A 123 1.85 5.17 17.48
C PRO A 123 3.02 5.60 16.59
N ASP A 124 3.66 4.64 15.95
CA ASP A 124 4.84 4.80 15.12
C ASP A 124 4.58 4.42 13.65
N GLY A 125 5.65 4.20 12.90
CA GLY A 125 5.58 3.88 11.48
C GLY A 125 5.08 2.47 11.18
N VAL A 126 4.36 2.32 10.08
CA VAL A 126 3.78 1.06 9.62
C VAL A 126 4.31 0.68 8.23
N LEU A 127 4.80 -0.55 8.11
CA LEU A 127 5.04 -1.19 6.80
C LEU A 127 3.75 -1.85 6.32
N ILE A 128 3.27 -1.46 5.15
CA ILE A 128 2.06 -1.99 4.52
C ILE A 128 2.47 -2.89 3.36
N HIS A 129 2.07 -4.15 3.38
CA HIS A 129 2.37 -5.07 2.29
C HIS A 129 1.22 -6.01 1.93
N CYS A 130 1.29 -6.57 0.73
CA CYS A 130 0.56 -7.75 0.31
C CYS A 130 1.56 -8.74 -0.30
N THR A 131 1.27 -9.41 -1.40
CA THR A 131 2.22 -10.31 -2.08
C THR A 131 3.25 -9.54 -2.89
N ALA A 132 2.82 -8.79 -3.92
CA ALA A 132 3.69 -7.95 -4.75
C ALA A 132 3.81 -6.50 -4.28
N GLY A 133 3.03 -6.07 -3.28
CA GLY A 133 2.96 -4.67 -2.86
C GLY A 133 2.29 -3.76 -3.90
N LYS A 134 1.55 -4.32 -4.87
CA LYS A 134 0.93 -3.62 -6.00
C LYS A 134 -0.54 -3.27 -5.70
N ASP A 135 -1.42 -4.28 -5.73
CA ASP A 135 -2.87 -4.10 -5.80
C ASP A 135 -3.49 -3.70 -4.44
N ARG A 136 -3.59 -4.62 -3.50
CA ARG A 136 -4.14 -4.37 -2.14
C ARG A 136 -3.37 -3.25 -1.42
N THR A 137 -2.06 -3.30 -1.47
CA THR A 137 -1.16 -2.27 -0.94
C THR A 137 -1.37 -0.94 -1.67
N GLY A 138 -1.50 -0.98 -3.00
CA GLY A 138 -1.74 0.21 -3.83
C GLY A 138 -3.04 0.93 -3.46
N VAL A 139 -4.14 0.19 -3.30
CA VAL A 139 -5.43 0.74 -2.88
C VAL A 139 -5.34 1.41 -1.50
N VAL A 140 -4.76 0.74 -0.51
CA VAL A 140 -4.60 1.31 0.84
C VAL A 140 -3.72 2.55 0.81
N CYS A 141 -2.56 2.49 0.15
CA CYS A 141 -1.64 3.62 0.04
C CYS A 141 -2.25 4.81 -0.73
N ALA A 142 -3.03 4.57 -1.78
CA ALA A 142 -3.73 5.63 -2.51
C ALA A 142 -4.73 6.37 -1.61
N ILE A 143 -5.51 5.66 -0.80
CA ILE A 143 -6.44 6.27 0.16
C ILE A 143 -5.67 7.10 1.20
N LEU A 144 -4.53 6.61 1.71
CA LEU A 144 -3.67 7.35 2.64
C LEU A 144 -3.13 8.64 2.01
N LEU A 145 -2.59 8.54 0.81
CA LEU A 145 -2.01 9.69 0.10
C LEU A 145 -3.09 10.72 -0.28
N MET A 146 -4.28 10.26 -0.70
CA MET A 146 -5.43 11.13 -0.94
C MET A 146 -5.85 11.85 0.35
N LEU A 147 -5.87 11.15 1.49
CA LEU A 147 -6.17 11.74 2.80
C LEU A 147 -5.15 12.83 3.19
N ALA A 148 -3.88 12.62 2.85
CA ALA A 148 -2.81 13.60 3.08
C ALA A 148 -2.87 14.80 2.11
N GLY A 149 -3.74 14.77 1.09
CA GLY A 149 -3.85 15.81 0.07
C GLY A 149 -2.74 15.77 -0.98
N VAL A 150 -2.19 14.59 -1.24
CA VAL A 150 -1.26 14.36 -2.36
C VAL A 150 -2.04 14.38 -3.67
N THR A 151 -1.46 14.95 -4.72
CA THR A 151 -2.08 15.04 -6.05
C THR A 151 -2.22 13.65 -6.69
N ASP A 152 -3.20 13.50 -7.57
CA ASP A 152 -3.44 12.24 -8.28
C ASP A 152 -2.23 11.81 -9.09
N ASP A 153 -1.57 12.74 -9.79
CA ASP A 153 -0.35 12.46 -10.53
C ASP A 153 0.74 11.84 -9.64
N ALA A 154 0.94 12.40 -8.45
CA ALA A 154 1.94 11.89 -7.52
C ALA A 154 1.55 10.54 -6.91
N ILE A 155 0.24 10.28 -6.68
CA ILE A 155 -0.28 8.97 -6.26
C ILE A 155 -0.06 7.94 -7.37
N CYS A 156 -0.40 8.29 -8.61
CA CYS A 156 -0.20 7.43 -9.78
C CYS A 156 1.29 7.15 -10.05
N GLU A 157 2.16 8.14 -9.83
CA GLU A 157 3.61 7.97 -9.93
C GLU A 157 4.16 7.03 -8.85
N ASP A 158 3.72 7.21 -7.60
CA ASP A 158 4.11 6.27 -6.54
C ASP A 158 3.67 4.85 -6.87
N TYR A 159 2.44 4.66 -7.31
CA TYR A 159 1.93 3.35 -7.68
C TYR A 159 2.76 2.72 -8.82
N ALA A 160 3.06 3.49 -9.87
CA ALA A 160 3.80 3.01 -11.04
C ALA A 160 5.26 2.65 -10.75
N GLN A 161 5.87 3.15 -9.65
CA GLN A 161 7.21 2.69 -9.22
C GLN A 161 7.25 1.17 -9.01
N THR A 162 6.12 0.56 -8.70
CA THR A 162 6.00 -0.91 -8.56
C THR A 162 6.40 -1.65 -9.84
N GLU A 163 6.11 -1.10 -11.02
CA GLU A 163 6.51 -1.69 -12.30
C GLU A 163 8.04 -1.82 -12.35
N ILE A 164 8.76 -0.74 -12.05
CA ILE A 164 10.21 -0.69 -12.12
C ILE A 164 10.85 -1.72 -11.18
N TYR A 165 10.33 -1.84 -9.96
CA TYR A 165 10.90 -2.73 -8.95
C TYR A 165 10.53 -4.20 -9.12
N MET A 166 9.35 -4.47 -9.69
CA MET A 166 8.80 -5.82 -9.80
C MET A 166 8.91 -6.42 -11.22
N GLU A 167 9.29 -5.65 -12.23
CA GLU A 167 9.40 -6.11 -13.62
C GLU A 167 10.18 -7.43 -13.76
N PRO A 168 11.37 -7.63 -13.16
CA PRO A 168 12.10 -8.89 -13.31
C PRO A 168 11.32 -10.08 -12.77
N VAL A 169 10.55 -9.90 -11.70
CA VAL A 169 9.71 -10.95 -11.10
C VAL A 169 8.50 -11.23 -12.00
N LEU A 170 7.86 -10.19 -12.53
CA LEU A 170 6.70 -10.33 -13.40
C LEU A 170 7.04 -11.01 -14.72
N VAL A 171 8.17 -10.66 -15.32
CA VAL A 171 8.67 -11.30 -16.56
C VAL A 171 8.90 -12.80 -16.31
N GLN A 172 9.56 -13.15 -15.21
CA GLN A 172 9.80 -14.55 -14.86
C GLN A 172 8.50 -15.30 -14.60
N LEU A 173 7.55 -14.68 -13.88
CA LEU A 173 6.25 -15.28 -13.56
C LEU A 173 5.44 -15.58 -14.85
N CYS A 174 5.37 -14.62 -15.77
CA CYS A 174 4.68 -14.80 -17.05
C CYS A 174 5.38 -15.85 -17.95
N ALA A 175 6.71 -15.93 -17.91
CA ALA A 175 7.45 -16.98 -18.63
C ALA A 175 7.14 -18.39 -18.09
N GLN A 176 6.86 -18.52 -16.79
CA GLN A 176 6.51 -19.79 -16.15
C GLN A 176 5.02 -20.14 -16.26
N ASN A 177 4.16 -19.16 -16.48
CA ASN A 177 2.70 -19.35 -16.55
C ASN A 177 2.09 -18.49 -17.68
N SER A 178 1.90 -19.11 -18.84
CA SER A 178 1.35 -18.46 -20.04
C SER A 178 -0.13 -18.03 -19.92
N ALA A 179 -0.84 -18.44 -18.86
CA ALA A 179 -2.20 -17.97 -18.58
C ALA A 179 -2.23 -16.58 -17.94
N LEU A 180 -1.09 -16.06 -17.49
CA LEU A 180 -0.99 -14.73 -16.91
C LEU A 180 -0.84 -13.67 -17.99
N ASN A 181 -1.64 -12.61 -17.90
CA ASN A 181 -1.54 -11.46 -18.78
C ASN A 181 -0.60 -10.42 -18.16
N PHE A 182 0.56 -10.22 -18.79
CA PHE A 182 1.57 -9.27 -18.32
C PHE A 182 0.99 -7.85 -18.17
N ASP A 183 0.17 -7.36 -19.11
CA ASP A 183 -0.43 -6.02 -19.04
C ASP A 183 -1.40 -5.83 -17.86
N ALA A 184 -2.06 -6.90 -17.42
CA ALA A 184 -2.88 -6.88 -16.21
C ALA A 184 -2.05 -6.88 -14.92
N LEU A 185 -0.83 -7.44 -14.97
CA LEU A 185 0.07 -7.52 -13.83
C LEU A 185 0.90 -6.25 -13.61
N VAL A 186 1.13 -5.46 -14.65
CA VAL A 186 1.94 -4.24 -14.58
C VAL A 186 1.21 -3.12 -13.84
N ALA A 187 1.97 -2.29 -13.12
CA ALA A 187 1.45 -1.16 -12.36
C ALA A 187 1.34 0.11 -13.22
N ARG A 188 0.33 0.20 -14.07
CA ARG A 188 0.11 1.34 -14.97
C ARG A 188 -0.54 2.52 -14.25
N LYS A 189 -0.03 3.75 -14.49
CA LYS A 189 -0.58 5.00 -13.93
C LYS A 189 -2.08 5.13 -14.22
N GLU A 190 -2.48 4.79 -15.44
CA GLU A 190 -3.88 4.90 -15.91
C GLU A 190 -4.82 4.00 -15.09
N ASN A 191 -4.36 2.83 -14.64
CA ASN A 191 -5.18 1.96 -13.80
C ASN A 191 -5.43 2.59 -12.43
N MET A 192 -4.41 3.24 -11.85
CA MET A 192 -4.57 3.95 -10.60
C MET A 192 -5.43 5.20 -10.77
N GLN A 193 -5.25 5.98 -11.85
CA GLN A 193 -6.09 7.14 -12.12
C GLN A 193 -7.56 6.75 -12.26
N ALA A 194 -7.86 5.72 -13.04
CA ALA A 194 -9.24 5.23 -13.20
C ALA A 194 -9.83 4.74 -11.87
N PHE A 195 -9.02 4.14 -11.00
CA PHE A 195 -9.44 3.80 -9.65
C PHE A 195 -9.75 5.06 -8.81
N LEU A 196 -8.89 6.07 -8.82
CA LEU A 196 -9.08 7.31 -8.07
C LEU A 196 -10.36 8.03 -8.49
N ASP A 197 -10.64 8.08 -9.78
CA ASP A 197 -11.87 8.69 -10.33
C ASP A 197 -13.12 7.92 -9.86
N ALA A 198 -13.13 6.60 -10.05
CA ALA A 198 -14.22 5.74 -9.60
C ALA A 198 -14.40 5.75 -8.07
N PHE A 199 -13.30 5.85 -7.31
CA PHE A 199 -13.34 5.96 -5.85
C PHE A 199 -14.01 7.27 -5.41
N ARG A 200 -13.68 8.40 -6.04
CA ARG A 200 -14.34 9.69 -5.73
C ARG A 200 -15.80 9.70 -6.14
N GLU A 201 -16.12 9.17 -7.31
CA GLU A 201 -17.52 9.04 -7.76
C GLU A 201 -18.35 8.23 -6.73
N LYS A 202 -17.80 7.12 -6.23
CA LYS A 202 -18.49 6.23 -5.31
C LYS A 202 -18.55 6.75 -3.89
N TRP A 203 -17.44 7.31 -3.36
CA TRP A 203 -17.25 7.57 -1.95
C TRP A 203 -17.12 9.06 -1.60
N GLY A 204 -17.00 9.96 -2.58
CA GLY A 204 -16.77 11.38 -2.39
C GLY A 204 -15.30 11.75 -2.17
N GLY A 205 -14.53 10.88 -1.53
CA GLY A 205 -13.11 11.09 -1.23
C GLY A 205 -12.66 10.26 -0.04
N ALA A 206 -11.38 10.41 0.34
CA ALA A 206 -10.80 9.61 1.42
C ALA A 206 -11.44 9.91 2.79
N GLU A 207 -11.75 11.17 3.10
CA GLU A 207 -12.37 11.53 4.38
C GLU A 207 -13.80 10.99 4.51
N GLU A 208 -14.61 11.13 3.45
CA GLU A 208 -15.96 10.59 3.37
C GLU A 208 -15.96 9.09 3.52
N TYR A 209 -15.03 8.42 2.83
CA TYR A 209 -14.86 6.98 2.92
C TYR A 209 -14.47 6.52 4.33
N LEU A 210 -13.50 7.16 4.98
CA LEU A 210 -13.11 6.82 6.35
C LEU A 210 -14.26 7.04 7.34
N ARG A 211 -15.06 8.09 7.14
CA ARG A 211 -16.27 8.34 7.92
C ARG A 211 -17.31 7.24 7.70
N TYR A 212 -17.49 6.82 6.46
CA TYR A 212 -18.36 5.68 6.11
C TYR A 212 -17.90 4.37 6.77
N LEU A 213 -16.59 4.15 6.88
CA LEU A 213 -16.00 3.02 7.62
C LEU A 213 -16.13 3.14 9.15
N GLY A 214 -16.71 4.23 9.66
CA GLY A 214 -16.94 4.47 11.08
C GLY A 214 -15.71 4.96 11.85
N LEU A 215 -14.71 5.57 11.17
CA LEU A 215 -13.65 6.28 11.87
C LEU A 215 -14.16 7.62 12.38
N HIS A 216 -13.82 7.93 13.64
CA HIS A 216 -14.23 9.19 14.24
C HIS A 216 -13.44 10.38 13.62
N PRO A 217 -14.07 11.54 13.38
CA PRO A 217 -13.38 12.71 12.79
C PRO A 217 -12.08 13.10 13.52
N GLY A 218 -12.05 12.98 14.84
CA GLY A 218 -10.83 13.22 15.62
C GLY A 218 -9.69 12.26 15.33
N GLN A 219 -9.97 10.99 14.98
CA GLN A 219 -8.95 10.03 14.53
C GLN A 219 -8.43 10.45 13.16
N VAL A 220 -9.32 10.76 12.22
CA VAL A 220 -8.96 11.21 10.87
C VAL A 220 -8.07 12.45 10.91
N ASN A 221 -8.41 13.44 11.74
CA ASN A 221 -7.62 14.67 11.88
C ASN A 221 -6.23 14.40 12.48
N ARG A 222 -6.13 13.57 13.52
CA ARG A 222 -4.82 13.17 14.08
C ARG A 222 -3.97 12.44 13.04
N TRP A 223 -4.60 11.58 12.26
CA TRP A 223 -3.95 10.84 11.21
C TRP A 223 -3.40 11.75 10.10
N LYS A 224 -4.22 12.70 9.60
CA LYS A 224 -3.76 13.74 8.66
C LYS A 224 -2.56 14.51 9.21
N ALA A 225 -2.66 14.96 10.47
CA ALA A 225 -1.57 15.69 11.14
C ALA A 225 -0.28 14.85 11.27
N LYS A 226 -0.40 13.53 11.54
CA LYS A 226 0.74 12.60 11.59
C LYS A 226 1.40 12.46 10.21
N MET A 227 0.59 12.34 9.15
CA MET A 227 1.09 12.16 7.78
C MET A 227 1.75 13.41 7.18
N THR A 228 1.43 14.60 7.68
CA THR A 228 1.91 15.88 7.13
C THR A 228 2.87 16.63 8.05
N LYS A 229 3.26 16.06 9.20
CA LYS A 229 4.30 16.64 10.04
C LYS A 229 5.63 16.63 9.29
N GLN A 230 6.20 17.81 9.11
CA GLN A 230 7.63 17.94 8.79
C GLN A 230 8.40 17.50 10.04
N GLY A 231 9.29 16.54 9.87
CA GLY A 231 10.30 16.19 10.88
C GLY A 231 11.33 17.29 11.06
#